data_9d3362ddbe43e8444a73384c5d72d9a6
#
_entry.id   9d3362ddbe43e8444a73384c5d72d9a6
#
_cell.length_a   1.000
_cell.length_b   1.000
_cell.length_c   1.000
_cell.angle_alpha   90.00
_cell.angle_beta   90.00
_cell.angle_gamma   90.00
#
_symmetry.space_group_name_H-M   'P 1'
#
loop_
_entity.id
_entity.type
_entity.pdbx_description
1 polymer ?
#
loop_
_entity_poly.entity_id
_entity_poly.type
_entity_poly.pdbx_seq_one_letter_code
_entity_poly.pdbx_strand_id
1 'polypeptide(L)'
;MTQIAADTEFRHQDLARLIALMTGAEKHGPAATSTLDVLWVLYDRVLRVGPGTAGDPERDRFLLSKGHGPMAYYAVLAAKGFFPVSWLSGFGSYDSPLGHHPDRTLVPGVEIGSGSLGHGLPLAVGTALGLRAQGLAEPAVWVLIGDAELDEGSNHEALAYAGSAGLEQLHTVVIDNDSATHGWPGGIAARFEAAGWSAVTVDGRDHSALHAAFTAAHPGRPHAVVARVEKKY
;
A
#
# COMPACT_ATOMS: atom_id res chain seq x y z
N MET A 1 -10.08 13.93 -32.77
CA MET A 1 -9.54 13.25 -31.60
C MET A 1 -8.78 14.29 -30.78
N THR A 2 -9.43 14.83 -29.79
CA THR A 2 -8.90 15.95 -29.01
C THR A 2 -7.95 15.34 -27.94
N GLN A 3 -6.68 15.65 -28.11
CA GLN A 3 -5.62 15.34 -27.15
C GLN A 3 -5.93 16.11 -25.87
N ILE A 4 -6.44 15.42 -24.84
CA ILE A 4 -6.63 16.01 -23.51
C ILE A 4 -5.23 16.22 -22.96
N ALA A 5 -4.87 17.49 -22.80
CA ALA A 5 -3.57 17.96 -22.35
C ALA A 5 -3.20 17.32 -21.00
N ALA A 6 -1.95 16.87 -20.92
CA ALA A 6 -1.28 16.44 -19.71
C ALA A 6 -1.02 17.66 -18.80
N ASP A 7 -2.00 18.06 -17.94
CA ASP A 7 -1.78 18.99 -16.83
C ASP A 7 -3.04 19.11 -15.94
N THR A 8 -3.82 18.04 -15.79
CA THR A 8 -4.87 18.04 -14.78
C THR A 8 -4.32 17.37 -13.52
N GLU A 9 -3.89 18.18 -12.56
CA GLU A 9 -3.52 17.69 -11.24
C GLU A 9 -4.78 17.14 -10.55
N PHE A 10 -4.90 15.82 -10.48
CA PHE A 10 -6.01 15.15 -9.81
C PHE A 10 -5.92 15.38 -8.31
N ARG A 11 -7.08 15.55 -7.67
CA ARG A 11 -7.24 15.65 -6.21
C ARG A 11 -7.93 14.40 -5.67
N HIS A 12 -7.88 14.19 -4.37
CA HIS A 12 -8.55 13.07 -3.71
C HIS A 12 -10.03 12.93 -4.12
N GLN A 13 -10.76 14.02 -4.19
CA GLN A 13 -12.18 14.03 -4.59
C GLN A 13 -12.44 13.47 -6.00
N ASP A 14 -11.44 13.46 -6.88
CA ASP A 14 -11.57 12.95 -8.25
C ASP A 14 -11.45 11.42 -8.30
N LEU A 15 -10.88 10.79 -7.27
CA LEU A 15 -10.61 9.35 -7.25
C LEU A 15 -11.89 8.51 -7.33
N ALA A 16 -12.98 8.95 -6.70
CA ALA A 16 -14.26 8.25 -6.79
C ALA A 16 -14.74 8.13 -8.24
N ARG A 17 -14.55 9.20 -9.03
CA ARG A 17 -14.86 9.19 -10.48
C ARG A 17 -13.94 8.28 -11.25
N LEU A 18 -12.66 8.23 -10.90
CA LEU A 18 -11.70 7.32 -11.55
C LEU A 18 -12.03 5.86 -11.24
N ILE A 19 -12.38 5.54 -9.99
CA ILE A 19 -12.83 4.20 -9.59
C ILE A 19 -14.10 3.81 -10.37
N ALA A 20 -15.05 4.74 -10.56
CA ALA A 20 -16.28 4.48 -11.30
C ALA A 20 -16.07 4.16 -12.78
N LEU A 21 -14.89 4.42 -13.36
CA LEU A 21 -14.55 3.98 -14.72
C LEU A 21 -14.28 2.47 -14.79
N MET A 22 -13.92 1.85 -13.67
CA MET A 22 -13.62 0.43 -13.57
C MET A 22 -14.91 -0.35 -13.33
N THR A 23 -15.69 -0.55 -14.39
CA THR A 23 -16.93 -1.34 -14.38
C THR A 23 -16.59 -2.81 -14.65
N GLY A 24 -17.30 -3.73 -14.02
CA GLY A 24 -17.04 -5.17 -14.20
C GLY A 24 -17.05 -5.86 -12.85
N ALA A 25 -16.68 -7.11 -12.72
CA ALA A 25 -16.85 -7.94 -11.53
C ALA A 25 -16.47 -7.23 -10.20
N GLU A 26 -17.42 -6.51 -9.63
CA GLU A 26 -17.26 -5.69 -8.40
C GLU A 26 -17.10 -6.52 -7.11
N LYS A 27 -16.65 -7.74 -7.22
CA LYS A 27 -16.53 -8.67 -6.08
C LYS A 27 -15.69 -8.11 -4.92
N HIS A 28 -14.93 -7.06 -5.15
CA HIS A 28 -14.02 -6.47 -4.18
C HIS A 28 -14.22 -4.95 -3.97
N GLY A 29 -15.34 -4.39 -4.38
CA GLY A 29 -15.64 -2.96 -4.23
C GLY A 29 -15.40 -2.40 -2.81
N PRO A 30 -15.93 -3.03 -1.72
CA PRO A 30 -15.65 -2.57 -0.35
C PRO A 30 -14.16 -2.62 0.03
N ALA A 31 -13.43 -3.61 -0.48
CA ALA A 31 -11.99 -3.71 -0.24
C ALA A 31 -11.20 -2.58 -0.93
N ALA A 32 -11.65 -2.15 -2.13
CA ALA A 32 -11.04 -1.04 -2.85
C ALA A 32 -11.18 0.28 -2.09
N THR A 33 -12.37 0.58 -1.59
CA THR A 33 -12.64 1.84 -0.88
C THR A 33 -11.94 1.91 0.48
N SER A 34 -11.69 0.78 1.13
CA SER A 34 -11.01 0.74 2.43
C SER A 34 -9.56 1.23 2.39
N THR A 35 -8.89 1.15 1.24
CA THR A 35 -7.48 1.52 1.08
C THR A 35 -7.27 2.92 0.49
N LEU A 36 -8.33 3.57 0.01
CA LEU A 36 -8.25 4.75 -0.86
C LEU A 36 -7.52 5.92 -0.21
N ASP A 37 -7.92 6.33 0.99
CA ASP A 37 -7.36 7.48 1.70
C ASP A 37 -5.88 7.24 2.06
N VAL A 38 -5.58 6.04 2.55
CA VAL A 38 -4.21 5.63 2.86
C VAL A 38 -3.31 5.70 1.62
N LEU A 39 -3.74 5.11 0.51
CA LEU A 39 -2.99 5.14 -0.74
C LEU A 39 -2.81 6.56 -1.26
N TRP A 40 -3.87 7.38 -1.18
CA TRP A 40 -3.77 8.77 -1.58
C TRP A 40 -2.73 9.53 -0.77
N VAL A 41 -2.80 9.46 0.57
CA VAL A 41 -1.85 10.19 1.45
C VAL A 41 -0.42 9.73 1.20
N LEU A 42 -0.19 8.42 1.01
CA LEU A 42 1.13 7.88 0.69
C LEU A 42 1.68 8.47 -0.61
N TYR A 43 0.94 8.37 -1.71
CA TYR A 43 1.40 8.82 -3.03
C TYR A 43 1.39 10.33 -3.23
N ASP A 44 0.57 11.06 -2.45
CA ASP A 44 0.44 12.51 -2.56
C ASP A 44 1.47 13.27 -1.72
N ARG A 45 1.85 12.74 -0.54
CA ARG A 45 2.56 13.50 0.47
C ARG A 45 3.79 12.82 1.07
N VAL A 46 3.96 11.51 0.88
CA VAL A 46 4.96 10.72 1.62
C VAL A 46 5.98 10.07 0.71
N LEU A 47 5.54 9.29 -0.26
CA LEU A 47 6.41 8.49 -1.11
C LEU A 47 7.24 9.36 -2.08
N ARG A 48 8.54 9.14 -2.08
CA ARG A 48 9.48 9.72 -3.06
C ARG A 48 9.54 8.81 -4.29
N VAL A 49 8.40 8.69 -4.99
CA VAL A 49 8.29 7.90 -6.21
C VAL A 49 7.27 8.53 -7.16
N GLY A 50 7.57 8.52 -8.44
CA GLY A 50 6.69 9.01 -9.50
C GLY A 50 7.04 8.35 -10.84
N PRO A 51 6.28 8.64 -11.91
CA PRO A 51 6.52 8.05 -13.23
C PRO A 51 7.95 8.24 -13.74
N GLY A 52 8.53 9.44 -13.51
CA GLY A 52 9.89 9.78 -13.93
C GLY A 52 11.00 9.15 -13.09
N THR A 53 10.69 8.67 -11.88
CA THR A 53 11.66 8.10 -10.93
C THR A 53 11.45 6.60 -10.70
N ALA A 54 10.54 5.96 -11.42
CA ALA A 54 10.23 4.54 -11.23
C ALA A 54 11.45 3.59 -11.42
N GLY A 55 12.46 4.02 -12.17
CA GLY A 55 13.73 3.30 -12.36
C GLY A 55 14.86 3.72 -11.42
N ASP A 56 14.68 4.75 -10.59
CA ASP A 56 15.71 5.27 -9.70
C ASP A 56 15.97 4.29 -8.55
N PRO A 57 17.22 3.84 -8.32
CA PRO A 57 17.54 2.97 -7.18
C PRO A 57 17.32 3.65 -5.83
N GLU A 58 17.35 4.99 -5.75
CA GLU A 58 17.17 5.76 -4.53
C GLU A 58 15.72 6.15 -4.23
N ARG A 59 14.76 5.74 -5.10
CA ARG A 59 13.32 5.96 -4.83
C ARG A 59 12.82 5.11 -3.66
N ASP A 60 11.73 5.52 -3.05
CA ASP A 60 11.00 4.67 -2.12
C ASP A 60 10.36 3.47 -2.84
N ARG A 61 10.05 2.43 -2.11
CA ARG A 61 9.39 1.21 -2.59
C ARG A 61 8.02 1.09 -1.93
N PHE A 62 6.99 0.82 -2.74
CA PHE A 62 5.65 0.57 -2.21
C PHE A 62 5.13 -0.78 -2.70
N LEU A 63 4.87 -1.68 -1.75
CA LEU A 63 4.37 -3.02 -2.00
C LEU A 63 2.90 -3.13 -1.56
N LEU A 64 1.98 -3.36 -2.50
CA LEU A 64 0.60 -3.64 -2.16
C LEU A 64 0.42 -5.16 -1.92
N SER A 65 0.45 -5.60 -0.67
CA SER A 65 0.22 -7.01 -0.32
C SER A 65 -1.26 -7.37 -0.32
N LYS A 66 -2.12 -6.49 0.21
CA LYS A 66 -3.58 -6.58 0.11
C LYS A 66 -4.05 -6.35 -1.34
N GLY A 67 -3.70 -7.29 -2.23
CA GLY A 67 -3.85 -7.12 -3.67
C GLY A 67 -5.26 -7.32 -4.22
N HIS A 68 -6.18 -7.87 -3.43
CA HIS A 68 -7.58 -8.01 -3.85
C HIS A 68 -8.33 -6.68 -3.66
N GLY A 69 -9.12 -6.29 -4.65
CA GLY A 69 -9.74 -4.97 -4.72
C GLY A 69 -8.75 -3.85 -5.07
N PRO A 70 -7.98 -3.98 -6.18
CA PRO A 70 -6.90 -3.06 -6.53
C PRO A 70 -7.39 -1.73 -7.11
N MET A 71 -8.69 -1.51 -7.22
CA MET A 71 -9.28 -0.35 -7.91
C MET A 71 -8.82 0.98 -7.33
N ALA A 72 -8.73 1.09 -5.99
CA ALA A 72 -8.18 2.28 -5.35
C ALA A 72 -6.72 2.52 -5.75
N TYR A 73 -5.92 1.45 -5.81
CA TYR A 73 -4.51 1.54 -6.20
C TYR A 73 -4.36 1.99 -7.66
N TYR A 74 -5.12 1.38 -8.59
CA TYR A 74 -5.10 1.80 -9.99
C TYR A 74 -5.57 3.24 -10.19
N ALA A 75 -6.61 3.67 -9.47
CA ALA A 75 -7.07 5.05 -9.53
C ALA A 75 -6.00 6.04 -9.06
N VAL A 76 -5.29 5.73 -7.98
CA VAL A 76 -4.18 6.56 -7.46
C VAL A 76 -3.01 6.57 -8.43
N LEU A 77 -2.59 5.42 -8.95
CA LEU A 77 -1.50 5.35 -9.94
C LEU A 77 -1.82 6.13 -11.22
N ALA A 78 -3.05 6.00 -11.74
CA ALA A 78 -3.51 6.77 -12.89
C ALA A 78 -3.55 8.28 -12.61
N ALA A 79 -4.07 8.69 -11.43
CA ALA A 79 -4.09 10.07 -10.99
C ALA A 79 -2.69 10.67 -10.83
N LYS A 80 -1.70 9.87 -10.46
CA LYS A 80 -0.29 10.26 -10.34
C LYS A 80 0.51 10.09 -11.64
N GLY A 81 -0.15 9.69 -12.74
CA GLY A 81 0.43 9.67 -14.09
C GLY A 81 1.30 8.46 -14.40
N PHE A 82 1.27 7.39 -13.61
CA PHE A 82 2.02 6.17 -13.91
C PHE A 82 1.57 5.48 -15.19
N PHE A 83 0.28 5.62 -15.52
CA PHE A 83 -0.31 5.16 -16.78
C PHE A 83 -1.53 6.01 -17.16
N PRO A 84 -1.97 5.99 -18.42
CA PRO A 84 -3.11 6.80 -18.88
C PRO A 84 -4.42 6.42 -18.18
N VAL A 85 -5.21 7.43 -17.78
CA VAL A 85 -6.55 7.24 -17.17
C VAL A 85 -7.47 6.36 -18.03
N SER A 86 -7.30 6.39 -19.37
CA SER A 86 -8.07 5.55 -20.29
C SER A 86 -7.94 4.05 -20.07
N TRP A 87 -6.87 3.59 -19.39
CA TRP A 87 -6.72 2.17 -19.06
C TRP A 87 -7.75 1.69 -18.05
N LEU A 88 -8.24 2.59 -17.18
CA LEU A 88 -9.19 2.24 -16.11
C LEU A 88 -10.49 1.62 -16.67
N SER A 89 -10.97 2.08 -17.82
CA SER A 89 -12.19 1.53 -18.44
C SER A 89 -12.03 0.09 -18.95
N GLY A 90 -10.80 -0.38 -19.09
CA GLY A 90 -10.49 -1.77 -19.48
C GLY A 90 -10.32 -2.73 -18.30
N PHE A 91 -10.52 -2.26 -17.06
CA PHE A 91 -10.31 -3.09 -15.86
C PHE A 91 -10.99 -4.45 -15.95
N GLY A 92 -10.23 -5.52 -15.70
CA GLY A 92 -10.72 -6.90 -15.67
C GLY A 92 -11.03 -7.50 -17.04
N SER A 93 -10.86 -6.77 -18.15
CA SER A 93 -10.99 -7.37 -19.49
C SER A 93 -9.75 -8.18 -19.87
N TYR A 94 -9.90 -9.12 -20.79
CA TYR A 94 -8.86 -10.08 -21.17
C TYR A 94 -7.56 -9.40 -21.65
N ASP A 95 -7.68 -8.36 -22.46
CA ASP A 95 -6.53 -7.65 -23.04
C ASP A 95 -6.04 -6.47 -22.18
N SER A 96 -6.61 -6.28 -20.98
CA SER A 96 -6.24 -5.18 -20.10
C SER A 96 -5.02 -5.53 -19.24
N PRO A 97 -4.07 -4.59 -19.05
CA PRO A 97 -3.03 -4.74 -18.04
C PRO A 97 -3.57 -4.67 -16.61
N LEU A 98 -4.79 -4.11 -16.43
CA LEU A 98 -5.42 -3.93 -15.12
C LEU A 98 -6.30 -5.12 -14.75
N GLY A 99 -5.69 -6.14 -14.17
CA GLY A 99 -6.37 -7.34 -13.68
C GLY A 99 -6.99 -7.15 -12.28
N HIS A 100 -7.69 -8.20 -11.80
CA HIS A 100 -8.26 -8.23 -10.45
C HIS A 100 -7.21 -8.23 -9.31
N HIS A 101 -5.95 -8.44 -9.66
CA HIS A 101 -4.78 -8.28 -8.79
C HIS A 101 -3.70 -7.53 -9.57
N PRO A 102 -2.94 -6.63 -8.92
CA PRO A 102 -1.87 -5.92 -9.61
C PRO A 102 -0.78 -6.87 -10.07
N ASP A 103 -0.28 -6.63 -11.28
CA ASP A 103 0.85 -7.37 -11.85
C ASP A 103 2.00 -6.40 -12.16
N ARG A 104 3.16 -6.65 -11.55
CA ARG A 104 4.35 -5.81 -11.74
C ARG A 104 4.90 -5.80 -13.15
N THR A 105 4.59 -6.83 -13.94
CA THR A 105 5.10 -6.95 -15.31
C THR A 105 4.23 -6.20 -16.31
N LEU A 106 2.99 -5.89 -15.93
CA LEU A 106 2.00 -5.26 -16.80
C LEU A 106 1.70 -3.81 -16.43
N VAL A 107 1.79 -3.46 -15.13
CA VAL A 107 1.33 -2.16 -14.64
C VAL A 107 2.50 -1.32 -14.14
N PRO A 108 2.81 -0.17 -14.80
CA PRO A 108 3.84 0.75 -14.35
C PRO A 108 3.60 1.23 -12.91
N GLY A 109 4.66 1.26 -12.11
CA GLY A 109 4.59 1.69 -10.70
C GLY A 109 4.21 0.60 -9.71
N VAL A 110 3.87 -0.61 -10.17
CA VAL A 110 3.62 -1.77 -9.31
C VAL A 110 4.93 -2.49 -9.01
N GLU A 111 5.29 -2.62 -7.74
CA GLU A 111 6.56 -3.25 -7.30
C GLU A 111 6.48 -4.76 -7.21
N ILE A 112 5.33 -5.32 -6.84
CA ILE A 112 5.10 -6.76 -6.73
C ILE A 112 3.78 -7.15 -7.40
N GLY A 113 3.75 -8.31 -8.03
CA GLY A 113 2.48 -8.99 -8.32
C GLY A 113 1.91 -9.51 -7.01
N SER A 114 0.65 -9.19 -6.73
CA SER A 114 0.01 -9.53 -5.45
C SER A 114 -1.28 -10.32 -5.62
N GLY A 115 -1.85 -10.77 -4.50
CA GLY A 115 -3.07 -11.61 -4.47
C GLY A 115 -2.93 -12.79 -3.52
N SER A 116 -1.72 -13.26 -3.28
CA SER A 116 -1.44 -14.27 -2.25
C SER A 116 -1.15 -13.55 -0.93
N LEU A 117 -2.11 -13.61 -0.01
CA LEU A 117 -1.99 -12.98 1.30
C LEU A 117 -0.78 -13.53 2.08
N GLY A 118 -0.16 -12.70 2.89
CA GLY A 118 1.01 -13.05 3.69
C GLY A 118 2.36 -12.93 2.99
N HIS A 119 2.42 -12.62 1.70
CA HIS A 119 3.69 -12.54 0.95
C HIS A 119 4.31 -11.15 0.96
N GLY A 120 3.52 -10.07 1.00
CA GLY A 120 4.05 -8.72 0.84
C GLY A 120 4.98 -8.27 1.96
N LEU A 121 4.66 -8.58 3.22
CA LEU A 121 5.52 -8.18 4.34
C LEU A 121 6.88 -8.91 4.34
N PRO A 122 6.98 -10.23 4.13
CA PRO A 122 8.28 -10.90 3.93
C PRO A 122 9.07 -10.35 2.75
N LEU A 123 8.42 -10.02 1.62
CA LEU A 123 9.07 -9.41 0.47
C LEU A 123 9.59 -8.00 0.79
N ALA A 124 8.84 -7.22 1.57
CA ALA A 124 9.28 -5.90 2.02
C ALA A 124 10.48 -5.99 2.96
N VAL A 125 10.52 -6.98 3.86
CA VAL A 125 11.69 -7.29 4.69
C VAL A 125 12.91 -7.59 3.80
N GLY A 126 12.76 -8.47 2.82
CA GLY A 126 13.83 -8.81 1.87
C GLY A 126 14.31 -7.58 1.07
N THR A 127 13.37 -6.71 0.67
CA THR A 127 13.68 -5.46 -0.04
C THR A 127 14.48 -4.50 0.85
N ALA A 128 14.07 -4.30 2.10
CA ALA A 128 14.79 -3.45 3.05
C ALA A 128 16.22 -3.98 3.34
N LEU A 129 16.37 -5.30 3.47
CA LEU A 129 17.69 -5.94 3.60
C LEU A 129 18.55 -5.74 2.35
N GLY A 130 17.94 -5.87 1.17
CA GLY A 130 18.63 -5.66 -0.11
C GLY A 130 19.13 -4.22 -0.30
N LEU A 131 18.31 -3.22 0.08
CA LEU A 131 18.72 -1.81 0.08
C LEU A 131 19.86 -1.56 1.08
N ARG A 132 19.75 -2.08 2.30
CA ARG A 132 20.81 -2.01 3.31
C ARG A 132 22.12 -2.63 2.82
N ALA A 133 22.06 -3.80 2.18
CA ALA A 133 23.23 -4.47 1.62
C ALA A 133 23.90 -3.69 0.48
N GLN A 134 23.14 -2.87 -0.24
CA GLN A 134 23.63 -1.98 -1.28
C GLN A 134 24.14 -0.64 -0.74
N GLY A 135 24.06 -0.40 0.57
CA GLY A 135 24.43 0.88 1.19
C GLY A 135 23.38 2.01 0.97
N LEU A 136 22.20 1.67 0.49
CA LEU A 136 21.09 2.62 0.28
C LEU A 136 20.30 2.77 1.58
N ALA A 137 20.63 3.77 2.38
CA ALA A 137 20.03 4.03 3.68
C ALA A 137 18.75 4.89 3.61
N GLU A 138 18.66 5.74 2.60
CA GLU A 138 17.60 6.74 2.46
C GLU A 138 16.26 6.21 1.92
N PRO A 139 16.21 5.24 0.97
CA PRO A 139 14.94 4.72 0.45
C PRO A 139 14.12 4.02 1.53
N ALA A 140 12.87 4.45 1.72
CA ALA A 140 11.90 3.76 2.54
C ALA A 140 11.25 2.60 1.78
N VAL A 141 10.90 1.54 2.52
CA VAL A 141 10.12 0.41 2.01
C VAL A 141 8.76 0.40 2.71
N TRP A 142 7.72 0.62 1.95
CA TRP A 142 6.34 0.65 2.41
C TRP A 142 5.60 -0.60 1.97
N VAL A 143 4.86 -1.22 2.87
CA VAL A 143 3.98 -2.32 2.54
C VAL A 143 2.59 -2.09 3.12
N LEU A 144 1.56 -2.28 2.29
CA LEU A 144 0.17 -2.20 2.73
C LEU A 144 -0.42 -3.61 2.79
N ILE A 145 -0.90 -3.98 3.96
CA ILE A 145 -1.52 -5.28 4.27
C ILE A 145 -2.92 -5.08 4.84
N GLY A 146 -3.74 -6.12 4.82
CA GLY A 146 -5.03 -6.16 5.51
C GLY A 146 -4.91 -6.78 6.91
N ASP A 147 -5.88 -6.48 7.78
CA ASP A 147 -5.98 -7.08 9.12
C ASP A 147 -6.12 -8.60 9.08
N ALA A 148 -6.97 -9.15 8.20
CA ALA A 148 -7.11 -10.59 8.00
C ALA A 148 -5.82 -11.24 7.44
N GLU A 149 -5.04 -10.49 6.66
CA GLU A 149 -3.77 -10.96 6.13
C GLU A 149 -2.73 -11.20 7.24
N LEU A 150 -2.84 -10.51 8.38
CA LEU A 150 -1.98 -10.76 9.54
C LEU A 150 -2.15 -12.15 10.16
N ASP A 151 -3.20 -12.88 9.81
CA ASP A 151 -3.40 -14.27 10.26
C ASP A 151 -2.48 -15.27 9.53
N GLU A 152 -1.87 -14.86 8.40
CA GLU A 152 -0.92 -15.68 7.67
C GLU A 152 0.42 -15.85 8.43
N GLY A 153 0.90 -17.09 8.55
CA GLY A 153 2.08 -17.42 9.33
C GLY A 153 3.35 -16.68 8.92
N SER A 154 3.54 -16.46 7.62
CA SER A 154 4.68 -15.72 7.08
C SER A 154 4.76 -14.27 7.57
N ASN A 155 3.64 -13.64 7.89
CA ASN A 155 3.62 -12.31 8.48
C ASN A 155 4.16 -12.31 9.91
N HIS A 156 3.90 -13.38 10.70
CA HIS A 156 4.45 -13.51 12.05
C HIS A 156 5.98 -13.60 12.02
N GLU A 157 6.51 -14.40 11.09
CA GLU A 157 7.96 -14.56 10.92
C GLU A 157 8.62 -13.27 10.48
N ALA A 158 8.04 -12.61 9.46
CA ALA A 158 8.55 -11.33 8.92
C ALA A 158 8.53 -10.22 9.98
N LEU A 159 7.44 -10.12 10.75
CA LEU A 159 7.25 -9.14 11.81
C LEU A 159 8.30 -9.32 12.92
N ALA A 160 8.49 -10.55 13.39
CA ALA A 160 9.47 -10.89 14.43
C ALA A 160 10.90 -10.59 13.94
N TYR A 161 11.22 -10.98 12.70
CA TYR A 161 12.54 -10.74 12.13
C TYR A 161 12.84 -9.26 11.96
N ALA A 162 11.91 -8.50 11.36
CA ALA A 162 12.10 -7.07 11.09
C ALA A 162 12.35 -6.25 12.36
N GLY A 163 11.59 -6.52 13.43
CA GLY A 163 11.78 -5.89 14.73
C GLY A 163 13.13 -6.24 15.34
N SER A 164 13.50 -7.53 15.35
CA SER A 164 14.79 -8.00 15.85
C SER A 164 15.99 -7.43 15.09
N ALA A 165 15.86 -7.27 13.77
CA ALA A 165 16.91 -6.73 12.89
C ALA A 165 16.96 -5.19 12.87
N GLY A 166 16.03 -4.50 13.54
CA GLY A 166 15.93 -3.04 13.55
C GLY A 166 15.84 -2.45 12.15
N LEU A 167 14.89 -2.94 11.32
CA LEU A 167 14.74 -2.49 9.94
C LEU A 167 14.03 -1.14 9.88
N GLU A 168 14.71 -0.07 10.24
CA GLU A 168 14.18 1.29 10.32
C GLU A 168 13.57 1.78 9.00
N GLN A 169 14.09 1.33 7.85
CA GLN A 169 13.56 1.68 6.53
C GLN A 169 12.21 1.05 6.22
N LEU A 170 11.74 0.07 7.03
CA LEU A 170 10.53 -0.69 6.78
C LEU A 170 9.32 -0.07 7.48
N HIS A 171 8.32 0.28 6.67
CA HIS A 171 7.03 0.81 7.12
C HIS A 171 5.92 -0.15 6.69
N THR A 172 5.05 -0.51 7.63
CA THR A 172 3.87 -1.34 7.36
C THR A 172 2.60 -0.54 7.65
N VAL A 173 1.68 -0.52 6.69
CA VAL A 173 0.33 0.02 6.91
C VAL A 173 -0.65 -1.14 6.94
N VAL A 174 -1.37 -1.27 8.04
CA VAL A 174 -2.42 -2.27 8.21
C VAL A 174 -3.77 -1.61 8.03
N ILE A 175 -4.55 -2.06 7.05
CA ILE A 175 -5.96 -1.66 6.92
C ILE A 175 -6.78 -2.52 7.88
N ASP A 176 -7.26 -1.90 8.94
CA ASP A 176 -8.10 -2.56 9.95
C ASP A 176 -9.59 -2.24 9.65
N ASN A 177 -10.25 -3.17 8.98
CA ASN A 177 -11.68 -3.12 8.65
C ASN A 177 -12.49 -4.22 9.35
N ASP A 178 -11.96 -4.74 10.46
CA ASP A 178 -12.58 -5.78 11.28
C ASP A 178 -12.87 -7.07 10.48
N SER A 179 -11.98 -7.42 9.55
CA SER A 179 -12.10 -8.63 8.72
C SER A 179 -11.22 -9.79 9.20
N ALA A 180 -10.34 -9.57 10.19
CA ALA A 180 -9.49 -10.59 10.79
C ALA A 180 -10.32 -11.66 11.51
N THR A 181 -9.89 -12.92 11.41
CA THR A 181 -10.54 -14.05 12.09
C THR A 181 -10.01 -14.22 13.52
N HIS A 182 -8.75 -13.86 13.72
CA HIS A 182 -8.09 -13.98 15.02
C HIS A 182 -7.98 -12.59 15.69
N GLY A 183 -8.52 -12.50 16.89
CA GLY A 183 -8.31 -11.33 17.74
C GLY A 183 -6.94 -11.36 18.43
N TRP A 184 -6.35 -10.18 18.62
CA TRP A 184 -5.07 -10.04 19.32
C TRP A 184 -5.28 -9.31 20.64
N PRO A 185 -4.82 -9.86 21.78
CA PRO A 185 -4.82 -9.13 23.04
C PRO A 185 -4.08 -7.80 22.91
N GLY A 186 -4.74 -6.71 23.26
CA GLY A 186 -4.19 -5.35 23.09
C GLY A 186 -4.33 -4.75 21.68
N GLY A 187 -4.86 -5.51 20.72
CA GLY A 187 -5.05 -5.07 19.35
C GLY A 187 -3.82 -5.22 18.44
N ILE A 188 -3.96 -4.81 17.18
CA ILE A 188 -2.94 -5.02 16.15
C ILE A 188 -1.65 -4.26 16.48
N ALA A 189 -1.73 -3.00 16.92
CA ALA A 189 -0.54 -2.20 17.25
C ALA A 189 0.31 -2.86 18.34
N ALA A 190 -0.33 -3.36 19.41
CA ALA A 190 0.38 -4.06 20.51
C ALA A 190 1.16 -5.30 20.03
N ARG A 191 0.67 -5.97 18.98
CA ARG A 191 1.39 -7.10 18.38
C ARG A 191 2.70 -6.66 17.71
N PHE A 192 2.68 -5.54 17.00
CA PHE A 192 3.88 -4.96 16.39
C PHE A 192 4.87 -4.50 17.48
N GLU A 193 4.36 -3.82 18.52
CA GLU A 193 5.17 -3.35 19.65
C GLU A 193 5.85 -4.50 20.37
N ALA A 194 5.15 -5.60 20.63
CA ALA A 194 5.70 -6.80 21.26
C ALA A 194 6.85 -7.43 20.45
N ALA A 195 6.89 -7.18 19.14
CA ALA A 195 7.97 -7.63 18.26
C ALA A 195 9.07 -6.55 18.05
N GLY A 196 9.04 -5.45 18.78
CA GLY A 196 10.09 -4.42 18.74
C GLY A 196 9.86 -3.29 17.71
N TRP A 197 8.68 -3.22 17.12
CA TRP A 197 8.31 -2.12 16.21
C TRP A 197 7.87 -0.88 16.97
N SER A 198 7.96 0.28 16.33
CA SER A 198 7.11 1.43 16.65
C SER A 198 5.75 1.22 16.03
N ALA A 199 4.66 1.44 16.76
CA ALA A 199 3.33 1.26 16.20
C ALA A 199 2.35 2.34 16.67
N VAL A 200 1.39 2.69 15.81
CA VAL A 200 0.33 3.65 16.12
C VAL A 200 -0.97 3.25 15.43
N THR A 201 -2.10 3.54 16.07
CA THR A 201 -3.42 3.36 15.47
C THR A 201 -4.06 4.71 15.21
N VAL A 202 -4.56 4.92 14.01
CA VAL A 202 -5.19 6.18 13.57
C VAL A 202 -6.51 5.92 12.84
N ASP A 203 -7.32 6.95 12.69
CA ASP A 203 -8.44 6.95 11.77
C ASP A 203 -7.93 6.93 10.33
N GLY A 204 -8.26 5.88 9.59
CA GLY A 204 -7.84 5.67 8.19
C GLY A 204 -8.53 6.61 7.19
N ARG A 205 -9.44 7.48 7.64
CA ARG A 205 -10.10 8.52 6.83
C ARG A 205 -9.56 9.93 7.12
N ASP A 206 -8.84 10.11 8.21
CA ASP A 206 -8.20 11.39 8.55
C ASP A 206 -6.83 11.51 7.88
N HIS A 207 -6.76 12.26 6.78
CA HIS A 207 -5.53 12.49 6.02
C HIS A 207 -4.43 13.18 6.84
N SER A 208 -4.80 14.01 7.82
CA SER A 208 -3.83 14.71 8.67
C SER A 208 -3.23 13.74 9.68
N ALA A 209 -4.07 12.90 10.30
CA ALA A 209 -3.62 11.86 11.22
C ALA A 209 -2.76 10.80 10.50
N LEU A 210 -3.17 10.38 9.30
CA LEU A 210 -2.39 9.46 8.45
C LEU A 210 -1.02 10.06 8.13
N HIS A 211 -0.96 11.29 7.63
CA HIS A 211 0.31 11.94 7.30
C HIS A 211 1.22 12.08 8.53
N ALA A 212 0.68 12.51 9.66
CA ALA A 212 1.45 12.62 10.91
C ALA A 212 2.00 11.25 11.37
N ALA A 213 1.19 10.19 11.26
CA ALA A 213 1.61 8.84 11.60
C ALA A 213 2.70 8.31 10.64
N PHE A 214 2.55 8.54 9.34
CA PHE A 214 3.53 8.07 8.32
C PHE A 214 4.89 8.79 8.43
N THR A 215 4.90 10.00 8.96
CA THR A 215 6.13 10.82 9.11
C THR A 215 6.65 10.84 10.55
N ALA A 216 6.07 10.05 11.45
CA ALA A 216 6.52 9.97 12.84
C ALA A 216 7.94 9.39 12.95
N ALA A 217 8.76 9.95 13.83
CA ALA A 217 10.11 9.44 14.07
C ALA A 217 10.07 8.10 14.84
N HIS A 218 10.86 7.13 14.36
CA HIS A 218 10.95 5.79 14.98
C HIS A 218 12.38 5.22 14.94
N PRO A 219 13.37 5.95 15.47
CA PRO A 219 14.79 5.65 15.27
C PRO A 219 15.15 4.21 15.66
N GLY A 220 15.84 3.52 14.73
CA GLY A 220 16.33 2.17 14.92
C GLY A 220 15.26 1.06 14.91
N ARG A 221 14.01 1.38 14.60
CA ARG A 221 12.91 0.40 14.61
C ARG A 221 12.08 0.49 13.34
N PRO A 222 11.55 -0.64 12.82
CA PRO A 222 10.51 -0.58 11.81
C PRO A 222 9.24 0.05 12.37
N HIS A 223 8.38 0.60 11.51
CA HIS A 223 7.19 1.34 11.90
C HIS A 223 5.92 0.73 11.34
N ALA A 224 4.87 0.65 12.16
CA ALA A 224 3.56 0.16 11.77
C ALA A 224 2.47 1.20 12.03
N VAL A 225 1.66 1.48 11.03
CA VAL A 225 0.48 2.33 11.14
C VAL A 225 -0.77 1.48 10.94
N VAL A 226 -1.60 1.35 11.97
CA VAL A 226 -2.89 0.66 11.89
C VAL A 226 -3.96 1.70 11.52
N ALA A 227 -4.40 1.69 10.29
CA ALA A 227 -5.42 2.59 9.77
C ALA A 227 -6.81 1.95 9.95
N ARG A 228 -7.56 2.39 10.94
CA ARG A 228 -8.94 1.94 11.16
C ARG A 228 -9.86 2.57 10.13
N VAL A 229 -10.65 1.71 9.50
CA VAL A 229 -11.68 2.10 8.54
C VAL A 229 -13.00 1.42 8.89
N GLU A 230 -14.04 1.71 8.12
CA GLU A 230 -15.36 1.10 8.33
C GLU A 230 -15.27 -0.43 8.26
N LYS A 231 -16.07 -1.08 9.08
CA LYS A 231 -16.19 -2.54 9.09
C LYS A 231 -16.61 -3.07 7.72
N LYS A 232 -16.08 -4.20 7.35
CA LYS A 232 -16.39 -4.84 6.08
C LYS A 232 -17.83 -5.34 6.00
N TYR A 233 -18.47 -5.65 7.15
CA TYR A 233 -19.83 -6.19 7.27
C TYR A 233 -20.61 -5.48 8.38
#